data_22efdf2d08d189f02324ad5bd0124eb1
#
_entry.id   22efdf2d08d189f02324ad5bd0124eb1
#
_cell.length_a   1.000
_cell.length_b   1.000
_cell.length_c   1.000
_cell.angle_alpha   90.00
_cell.angle_beta   90.00
_cell.angle_gamma   90.00
#
_symmetry.space_group_name_H-M   'P 1'
#
loop_
_entity.id
_entity.type
_entity.pdbx_description
1 polymer ?
#
loop_
_entity_poly.entity_id
_entity_poly.type
_entity_poly.pdbx_seq_one_letter_code
_entity_poly.pdbx_strand_id
1 'polypeptide(L)'
;MARRLVQAGVRCVTIDHSNWDTHDNNFATLKGSLLPALDAALATLFCDLADRRLLDKTLVVVTGEFGRTPRINKNAGRDHWGPSFTVALGGGGIQGGRLVGKSSERAERPATEPHGPEDLAATMYHLMGVDPEATVPDQTGRPVPISHGGQVVRQALA
;
A
#
# COMPACT_ATOMS: atom_id res chain seq x y z
N MET A 1 -10.59 10.57 11.97
CA MET A 1 -10.55 9.52 13.02
C MET A 1 -9.13 8.96 13.17
N ALA A 2 -8.53 8.35 12.13
CA ALA A 2 -7.23 7.65 12.17
C ALA A 2 -6.11 8.43 12.87
N ARG A 3 -5.83 9.67 12.47
CA ARG A 3 -4.82 10.51 13.13
C ARG A 3 -5.03 10.61 14.65
N ARG A 4 -6.27 10.73 15.12
CA ARG A 4 -6.56 10.81 16.57
C ARG A 4 -6.20 9.51 17.29
N LEU A 5 -6.44 8.36 16.66
CA LEU A 5 -6.07 7.06 17.21
C LEU A 5 -4.54 6.91 17.29
N VAL A 6 -3.83 7.27 16.23
CA VAL A 6 -2.35 7.27 16.22
C VAL A 6 -1.82 8.19 17.32
N GLN A 7 -2.35 9.40 17.46
CA GLN A 7 -1.95 10.36 18.49
C GLN A 7 -2.22 9.84 19.91
N ALA A 8 -3.25 9.01 20.09
CA ALA A 8 -3.56 8.35 21.35
C ALA A 8 -2.72 7.10 21.62
N GLY A 9 -1.75 6.77 20.75
CA GLY A 9 -0.82 5.67 20.91
C GLY A 9 -1.25 4.34 20.27
N VAL A 10 -2.32 4.34 19.47
CA VAL A 10 -2.70 3.15 18.69
C VAL A 10 -1.64 2.90 17.62
N ARG A 11 -1.05 1.70 17.66
CA ARG A 11 0.11 1.35 16.81
C ARG A 11 -0.24 1.09 15.35
N CYS A 12 -1.41 0.51 15.09
CA CYS A 12 -1.87 0.18 13.75
C CYS A 12 -3.34 0.56 13.59
N VAL A 13 -3.64 1.32 12.54
CA VAL A 13 -5.00 1.78 12.21
C VAL A 13 -5.26 1.43 10.75
N THR A 14 -6.24 0.59 10.51
CA THR A 14 -6.68 0.25 9.15
C THR A 14 -7.97 1.00 8.82
N ILE A 15 -8.05 1.54 7.61
CA ILE A 15 -9.23 2.19 7.06
C ILE A 15 -9.63 1.41 5.82
N ASP A 16 -10.81 0.83 5.84
CA ASP A 16 -11.42 0.26 4.64
C ASP A 16 -12.13 1.38 3.87
N HIS A 17 -11.67 1.63 2.63
CA HIS A 17 -12.35 2.48 1.66
C HIS A 17 -12.93 1.57 0.58
N SER A 18 -14.13 1.07 0.82
CA SER A 18 -14.82 0.06 0.00
C SER A 18 -15.21 0.55 -1.41
N ASN A 19 -15.78 -0.36 -2.20
CA ASN A 19 -16.38 -0.13 -3.52
C ASN A 19 -15.40 0.15 -4.69
N TRP A 20 -14.14 -0.25 -4.55
CA TRP A 20 -13.16 -0.17 -5.65
C TRP A 20 -13.25 -1.35 -6.63
N ASP A 21 -14.13 -2.30 -6.39
CA ASP A 21 -14.36 -3.48 -7.24
C ASP A 21 -15.22 -3.14 -8.47
N THR A 22 -14.68 -2.30 -9.34
CA THR A 22 -15.37 -1.64 -10.43
C THR A 22 -15.31 -2.45 -11.74
N HIS A 23 -16.01 -3.59 -11.77
CA HIS A 23 -16.16 -4.42 -12.97
C HIS A 23 -17.07 -3.77 -14.04
N ASP A 24 -17.81 -2.72 -13.68
CA ASP A 24 -18.68 -1.94 -14.53
C ASP A 24 -18.41 -0.44 -14.32
N ASN A 25 -18.51 0.36 -15.36
CA ASN A 25 -18.43 1.83 -15.30
C ASN A 25 -17.23 2.36 -14.49
N ASN A 26 -16.09 1.68 -14.54
CA ASN A 26 -14.92 1.97 -13.71
C ASN A 26 -14.55 3.46 -13.72
N PHE A 27 -14.44 4.08 -14.90
CA PHE A 27 -13.97 5.46 -15.01
C PHE A 27 -14.97 6.47 -14.45
N ALA A 28 -16.27 6.25 -14.67
CA ALA A 28 -17.32 7.12 -14.14
C ALA A 28 -17.38 7.04 -12.61
N THR A 29 -17.27 5.82 -12.05
CA THR A 29 -17.25 5.57 -10.60
C THR A 29 -16.01 6.18 -9.95
N LEU A 30 -14.83 5.94 -10.52
CA LEU A 30 -13.58 6.52 -10.02
C LEU A 30 -13.64 8.05 -10.02
N LYS A 31 -14.01 8.67 -11.16
CA LYS A 31 -14.04 10.12 -11.31
C LYS A 31 -15.12 10.77 -10.44
N GLY A 32 -16.30 10.14 -10.35
CA GLY A 32 -17.47 10.74 -9.69
C GLY A 32 -17.46 10.68 -8.17
N SER A 33 -16.84 9.65 -7.59
CA SER A 33 -16.93 9.43 -6.14
C SER A 33 -15.64 8.95 -5.48
N LEU A 34 -15.02 7.88 -5.99
CA LEU A 34 -13.93 7.21 -5.25
C LEU A 34 -12.66 8.04 -5.17
N LEU A 35 -12.18 8.56 -6.31
CA LEU A 35 -10.96 9.39 -6.33
C LEU A 35 -11.11 10.72 -5.59
N PRO A 36 -12.20 11.50 -5.77
CA PRO A 36 -12.37 12.72 -5.00
C PRO A 36 -12.38 12.51 -3.48
N ALA A 37 -13.03 11.43 -3.02
CA ALA A 37 -13.05 11.10 -1.59
C ALA A 37 -11.66 10.68 -1.08
N LEU A 38 -10.94 9.83 -1.83
CA LEU A 38 -9.60 9.40 -1.48
C LEU A 38 -8.61 10.57 -1.45
N ASP A 39 -8.63 11.42 -2.49
CA ASP A 39 -7.76 12.59 -2.62
C ASP A 39 -7.93 13.55 -1.43
N ALA A 40 -9.16 13.94 -1.13
CA ALA A 40 -9.45 14.81 0.00
C ALA A 40 -9.02 14.19 1.34
N ALA A 41 -9.27 12.89 1.53
CA ALA A 41 -8.92 12.20 2.77
C ALA A 41 -7.41 12.08 2.96
N LEU A 42 -6.67 11.69 1.91
CA LEU A 42 -5.22 11.55 1.97
C LEU A 42 -4.51 12.88 2.12
N ALA A 43 -4.87 13.90 1.34
CA ALA A 43 -4.30 15.23 1.45
C ALA A 43 -4.47 15.77 2.87
N THR A 44 -5.69 15.67 3.43
CA THR A 44 -5.98 16.11 4.79
C THR A 44 -5.19 15.31 5.83
N LEU A 45 -5.08 13.98 5.66
CA LEU A 45 -4.34 13.13 6.59
C LEU A 45 -2.86 13.50 6.63
N PHE A 46 -2.22 13.63 5.47
CA PHE A 46 -0.80 14.00 5.39
C PHE A 46 -0.53 15.39 5.97
N CYS A 47 -1.35 16.40 5.64
CA CYS A 47 -1.22 17.74 6.22
C CYS A 47 -1.40 17.71 7.75
N ASP A 48 -2.45 17.04 8.26
CA ASP A 48 -2.73 16.99 9.71
C ASP A 48 -1.64 16.22 10.49
N LEU A 49 -1.04 15.19 9.89
CA LEU A 49 0.11 14.50 10.47
C LEU A 49 1.37 15.36 10.46
N ALA A 50 1.64 16.09 9.37
CA ALA A 50 2.80 16.98 9.24
C ALA A 50 2.71 18.16 10.22
N ASP A 51 1.58 18.86 10.27
CA ASP A 51 1.34 20.00 11.17
C ASP A 51 1.54 19.62 12.64
N ARG A 52 1.30 18.38 12.99
CA ARG A 52 1.47 17.84 14.37
C ARG A 52 2.81 17.17 14.61
N ARG A 53 3.72 17.18 13.64
CA ARG A 53 5.02 16.49 13.70
C ARG A 53 4.90 15.00 14.00
N LEU A 54 3.83 14.39 13.47
CA LEU A 54 3.57 12.94 13.57
C LEU A 54 3.98 12.18 12.30
N LEU A 55 4.12 12.88 11.16
CA LEU A 55 4.36 12.24 9.87
C LEU A 55 5.67 11.44 9.85
N ASP A 56 6.74 11.94 10.45
CA ASP A 56 8.04 11.25 10.50
C ASP A 56 8.01 9.96 11.33
N LYS A 57 6.97 9.79 12.15
CA LYS A 57 6.78 8.62 13.03
C LYS A 57 5.56 7.77 12.65
N THR A 58 4.92 8.08 11.53
CA THR A 58 3.70 7.41 11.10
C THR A 58 3.84 6.99 9.65
N LEU A 59 4.00 5.69 9.41
CA LEU A 59 3.93 5.14 8.06
C LEU A 59 2.48 5.14 7.58
N VAL A 60 2.24 5.73 6.42
CA VAL A 60 0.95 5.67 5.71
C VAL A 60 1.12 4.77 4.50
N VAL A 61 0.30 3.73 4.43
CA VAL A 61 0.27 2.76 3.32
C VAL A 61 -1.09 2.84 2.65
N VAL A 62 -1.10 3.02 1.33
CA VAL A 62 -2.32 3.00 0.51
C VAL A 62 -2.17 1.91 -0.53
N THR A 63 -2.98 0.87 -0.41
CA THR A 63 -2.89 -0.31 -1.27
C THR A 63 -4.25 -0.97 -1.46
N GLY A 64 -4.39 -1.74 -2.53
CA GLY A 64 -5.37 -2.82 -2.63
C GLY A 64 -4.69 -4.17 -2.54
N GLU A 65 -5.46 -5.24 -2.64
CA GLU A 65 -4.96 -6.61 -2.59
C GLU A 65 -4.33 -7.05 -3.92
N PHE A 66 -4.77 -6.48 -5.03
CA PHE A 66 -4.26 -6.69 -6.40
C PHE A 66 -4.61 -5.50 -7.30
N GLY A 67 -4.12 -5.52 -8.53
CA GLY A 67 -4.41 -4.50 -9.54
C GLY A 67 -5.67 -4.77 -10.35
N ARG A 68 -5.88 -3.95 -11.36
CA ARG A 68 -6.97 -4.07 -12.32
C ARG A 68 -6.43 -4.29 -13.71
N THR A 69 -7.17 -5.06 -14.53
CA THR A 69 -6.74 -5.41 -15.89
C THR A 69 -6.39 -4.16 -16.71
N PRO A 70 -5.27 -4.15 -17.44
CA PRO A 70 -4.97 -3.09 -18.39
C PRO A 70 -6.04 -2.95 -19.47
N ARG A 71 -6.63 -4.08 -19.87
CA ARG A 71 -7.73 -4.13 -20.83
C ARG A 71 -9.06 -3.79 -20.15
N ILE A 72 -9.81 -2.89 -20.77
CA ILE A 72 -11.18 -2.55 -20.37
C ILE A 72 -12.12 -3.62 -20.88
N ASN A 73 -13.04 -4.08 -20.04
CA ASN A 73 -14.05 -5.08 -20.39
C ASN A 73 -15.24 -4.43 -21.14
N LYS A 74 -16.20 -5.26 -21.58
CA LYS A 74 -17.36 -4.84 -22.37
C LYS A 74 -18.32 -3.88 -21.62
N ASN A 75 -18.24 -3.84 -20.30
CA ASN A 75 -19.06 -3.00 -19.44
C ASN A 75 -18.35 -1.70 -19.02
N ALA A 76 -17.30 -1.29 -19.73
CA ALA A 76 -16.45 -0.16 -19.36
C ALA A 76 -15.83 -0.30 -17.96
N GLY A 77 -15.64 -1.53 -17.51
CA GLY A 77 -15.04 -1.90 -16.22
C GLY A 77 -13.64 -2.46 -16.38
N ARG A 78 -13.00 -2.75 -15.25
CA ARG A 78 -11.72 -3.47 -15.18
C ARG A 78 -11.83 -4.63 -14.20
N ASP A 79 -11.34 -5.78 -14.60
CA ASP A 79 -11.36 -7.01 -13.80
C ASP A 79 -10.11 -7.13 -12.93
N HIS A 80 -10.03 -8.16 -12.11
CA HIS A 80 -8.91 -8.42 -11.22
C HIS A 80 -7.63 -8.73 -11.98
N TRP A 81 -6.50 -8.21 -11.52
CA TRP A 81 -5.19 -8.39 -12.15
C TRP A 81 -4.07 -8.50 -11.12
N GLY A 82 -3.71 -9.74 -10.76
CA GLY A 82 -2.64 -10.01 -9.80
C GLY A 82 -1.21 -9.69 -10.28
N PRO A 83 -0.88 -9.78 -11.60
CA PRO A 83 0.51 -9.67 -12.05
C PRO A 83 1.17 -8.31 -11.85
N SER A 84 0.42 -7.23 -11.65
CA SER A 84 1.00 -5.89 -11.43
C SER A 84 -0.01 -4.93 -10.78
N PHE A 85 0.43 -4.22 -9.73
CA PHE A 85 -0.33 -3.14 -9.13
C PHE A 85 0.62 -2.14 -8.43
N THR A 86 0.07 -1.03 -8.00
CA THR A 86 0.83 0.06 -7.39
C THR A 86 0.45 0.20 -5.92
N VAL A 87 1.45 0.44 -5.09
CA VAL A 87 1.29 0.79 -3.67
C VAL A 87 1.85 2.19 -3.46
N ALA A 88 1.17 3.04 -2.70
CA ALA A 88 1.69 4.32 -2.27
C ALA A 88 2.11 4.25 -0.80
N LEU A 89 3.30 4.78 -0.51
CA LEU A 89 3.89 4.84 0.82
C LEU A 89 4.27 6.28 1.15
N GLY A 90 4.13 6.66 2.41
CA GLY A 90 4.57 7.98 2.86
C GLY A 90 4.73 8.09 4.36
N GLY A 91 5.50 9.07 4.82
CA GLY A 91 5.85 9.24 6.23
C GLY A 91 6.80 8.16 6.75
N GLY A 92 6.95 8.07 8.05
CA GLY A 92 7.59 6.96 8.80
C GLY A 92 8.85 6.34 8.19
N GLY A 93 9.86 7.13 7.77
CA GLY A 93 11.11 6.62 7.18
C GLY A 93 11.07 6.35 5.67
N ILE A 94 9.98 6.72 4.99
CA ILE A 94 9.87 6.65 3.53
C ILE A 94 10.44 7.89 2.87
N GLN A 95 11.26 7.72 1.83
CA GLN A 95 11.73 8.79 0.97
C GLN A 95 10.62 9.28 0.05
N GLY A 96 10.01 10.42 0.37
CA GLY A 96 8.97 11.02 -0.46
C GLY A 96 9.44 11.45 -1.86
N GLY A 97 8.51 11.56 -2.81
CA GLY A 97 8.79 12.00 -4.17
C GLY A 97 9.55 10.99 -5.04
N ARG A 98 9.68 9.75 -4.60
CA ARG A 98 10.41 8.69 -5.29
C ARG A 98 9.43 7.69 -5.95
N LEU A 99 9.80 7.24 -7.13
CA LEU A 99 9.13 6.13 -7.81
C LEU A 99 10.05 4.92 -7.80
N VAL A 100 9.56 3.79 -7.29
CA VAL A 100 10.26 2.51 -7.24
C VAL A 100 9.58 1.53 -8.17
N GLY A 101 10.34 0.97 -9.09
CA GLY A 101 9.82 0.07 -10.12
C GLY A 101 9.14 0.78 -11.29
N LYS A 102 8.86 0.00 -12.32
CA LYS A 102 8.25 0.43 -13.57
C LYS A 102 7.42 -0.71 -14.16
N SER A 103 6.24 -0.41 -14.66
CA SER A 103 5.45 -1.36 -15.44
C SER A 103 5.90 -1.44 -16.89
N SER A 104 5.53 -2.54 -17.57
CA SER A 104 5.62 -2.64 -19.03
C SER A 104 4.80 -1.54 -19.71
N GLU A 105 5.06 -1.30 -20.99
CA GLU A 105 4.39 -0.26 -21.78
C GLU A 105 2.86 -0.36 -21.72
N ARG A 106 2.33 -1.57 -21.66
CA ARG A 106 0.89 -1.85 -21.56
C ARG A 106 0.40 -2.05 -20.13
N ALA A 107 1.24 -1.79 -19.13
CA ALA A 107 0.93 -1.99 -17.72
C ALA A 107 0.50 -3.43 -17.35
N GLU A 108 0.92 -4.42 -18.11
CA GLU A 108 0.52 -5.82 -17.91
C GLU A 108 1.35 -6.51 -16.82
N ARG A 109 2.62 -6.15 -16.71
CA ARG A 109 3.60 -6.76 -15.78
C ARG A 109 4.64 -5.73 -15.36
N PRO A 110 5.37 -5.97 -14.26
CA PRO A 110 6.58 -5.22 -13.95
C PRO A 110 7.60 -5.35 -15.08
N ALA A 111 8.25 -4.24 -15.46
CA ALA A 111 9.36 -4.18 -16.40
C ALA A 111 10.73 -4.07 -15.70
N THR A 112 10.73 -3.80 -14.41
CA THR A 112 11.87 -3.85 -13.52
C THR A 112 11.74 -5.06 -12.60
N GLU A 113 12.71 -5.26 -11.71
CA GLU A 113 12.59 -6.26 -10.65
C GLU A 113 11.29 -6.04 -9.87
N PRO A 114 10.41 -7.06 -9.79
CA PRO A 114 9.15 -6.93 -9.08
C PRO A 114 9.36 -6.99 -7.58
N HIS A 115 8.48 -6.32 -6.84
CA HIS A 115 8.34 -6.48 -5.40
C HIS A 115 7.00 -7.13 -5.09
N GLY A 116 7.02 -8.16 -4.25
CA GLY A 116 5.83 -8.89 -3.83
C GLY A 116 5.15 -8.28 -2.58
N PRO A 117 3.97 -8.78 -2.22
CA PRO A 117 3.33 -8.42 -0.95
C PRO A 117 4.21 -8.74 0.27
N GLU A 118 5.01 -9.79 0.20
CA GLU A 118 5.98 -10.18 1.22
C GLU A 118 7.08 -9.12 1.41
N ASP A 119 7.53 -8.45 0.33
CA ASP A 119 8.52 -7.37 0.39
C ASP A 119 7.91 -6.11 1.02
N LEU A 120 6.63 -5.83 0.71
CA LEU A 120 5.89 -4.77 1.38
C LEU A 120 5.77 -5.05 2.87
N ALA A 121 5.43 -6.27 3.26
CA ALA A 121 5.34 -6.68 4.66
C ALA A 121 6.69 -6.56 5.38
N ALA A 122 7.78 -7.05 4.75
CA ALA A 122 9.14 -6.91 5.28
C ALA A 122 9.53 -5.44 5.48
N THR A 123 9.18 -4.57 4.51
CA THR A 123 9.45 -3.14 4.59
C THR A 123 8.68 -2.48 5.72
N MET A 124 7.41 -2.82 5.90
CA MET A 124 6.58 -2.32 7.00
C MET A 124 7.13 -2.77 8.36
N TYR A 125 7.49 -4.05 8.53
CA TYR A 125 8.11 -4.55 9.76
C TYR A 125 9.42 -3.82 10.07
N HIS A 126 10.30 -3.68 9.07
CA HIS A 126 11.56 -2.94 9.22
C HIS A 126 11.33 -1.50 9.71
N LEU A 127 10.39 -0.77 9.12
CA LEU A 127 10.06 0.60 9.52
C LEU A 127 9.40 0.70 10.90
N MET A 128 8.76 -0.36 11.36
CA MET A 128 8.24 -0.46 12.73
C MET A 128 9.30 -0.91 13.75
N GLY A 129 10.54 -1.16 13.33
CA GLY A 129 11.62 -1.64 14.20
C GLY A 129 11.50 -3.13 14.55
N VAL A 130 10.74 -3.89 13.77
CA VAL A 130 10.60 -5.33 13.91
C VAL A 130 11.50 -6.00 12.87
N ASP A 131 12.29 -6.99 13.29
CA ASP A 131 13.12 -7.77 12.37
C ASP A 131 12.23 -8.59 11.43
N PRO A 132 12.26 -8.35 10.09
CA PRO A 132 11.44 -9.10 9.13
C PRO A 132 11.77 -10.59 9.08
N GLU A 133 12.97 -11.00 9.48
CA GLU A 133 13.42 -12.40 9.52
C GLU A 133 13.02 -13.10 10.83
N ALA A 134 12.46 -12.36 11.80
CA ALA A 134 11.93 -12.96 13.02
C ALA A 134 10.92 -14.06 12.69
N THR A 135 11.01 -15.18 13.41
CA THR A 135 10.15 -16.33 13.14
C THR A 135 9.11 -16.53 14.24
N VAL A 136 7.95 -17.04 13.84
CA VAL A 136 6.91 -17.53 14.74
C VAL A 136 6.64 -19.01 14.43
N PRO A 137 6.33 -19.86 15.42
CA PRO A 137 5.99 -21.25 15.15
C PRO A 137 4.62 -21.35 14.48
N ASP A 138 4.52 -22.16 13.44
CA ASP A 138 3.23 -22.57 12.87
C ASP A 138 2.51 -23.58 13.79
N GLN A 139 1.34 -24.05 13.37
CA GLN A 139 0.55 -25.01 14.14
C GLN A 139 1.27 -26.36 14.39
N THR A 140 2.32 -26.66 13.63
CA THR A 140 3.14 -27.86 13.78
C THR A 140 4.43 -27.61 14.56
N GLY A 141 4.65 -26.38 15.03
CA GLY A 141 5.87 -25.94 15.72
C GLY A 141 7.03 -25.58 14.81
N ARG A 142 6.84 -25.54 13.48
CA ARG A 142 7.89 -25.18 12.54
C ARG A 142 8.04 -23.65 12.53
N PRO A 143 9.29 -23.12 12.64
CA PRO A 143 9.54 -21.68 12.57
C PRO A 143 9.23 -21.16 11.16
N VAL A 144 8.42 -20.11 11.07
CA VAL A 144 8.06 -19.42 9.82
C VAL A 144 8.41 -17.94 9.97
N PRO A 145 9.18 -17.34 9.02
CA PRO A 145 9.45 -15.90 9.05
C PRO A 145 8.17 -15.09 8.96
N ILE A 146 8.07 -14.03 9.76
CA ILE A 146 6.86 -13.17 9.78
C ILE A 146 6.62 -12.44 8.47
N SER A 147 7.68 -12.20 7.68
CA SER A 147 7.60 -11.60 6.34
C SER A 147 7.45 -12.64 5.22
N HIS A 148 7.34 -13.94 5.54
CA HIS A 148 7.31 -15.02 4.54
C HIS A 148 8.50 -15.01 3.54
N GLY A 149 9.66 -14.50 3.97
CA GLY A 149 10.88 -14.41 3.14
C GLY A 149 11.00 -13.14 2.29
N GLY A 150 10.09 -12.18 2.47
CA GLY A 150 10.15 -10.90 1.78
C GLY A 150 11.40 -10.08 2.13
N GLN A 151 11.82 -9.25 1.19
CA GLN A 151 12.99 -8.38 1.31
C GLN A 151 12.58 -6.93 1.49
N VAL A 152 13.31 -6.21 2.35
CA VAL A 152 13.06 -4.77 2.54
C VAL A 152 13.33 -4.00 1.26
N VAL A 153 12.36 -3.25 0.78
CA VAL A 153 12.47 -2.38 -0.41
C VAL A 153 13.30 -1.13 -0.07
N ARG A 154 14.61 -1.30 0.04
CA ARG A 154 15.54 -0.24 0.48
C ARG A 154 15.49 1.01 -0.39
N GLN A 155 15.12 0.86 -1.66
CA GLN A 155 14.98 1.98 -2.59
C GLN A 155 13.86 2.97 -2.20
N ALA A 156 12.92 2.55 -1.36
CA ALA A 156 11.82 3.39 -0.87
C ALA A 156 12.17 4.13 0.44
N LEU A 157 13.29 3.80 1.07
CA LEU A 157 13.66 4.34 2.39
C LEU A 157 14.41 5.68 2.28
N ALA A 158 14.28 6.52 3.33
CA ALA A 158 14.97 7.81 3.48
C ALA A 158 16.44 7.64 3.92
#